data_0e448ee8f970a5631d7d7f6c59e62bbd
#
_entry.id   0e448ee8f970a5631d7d7f6c59e62bbd
#
_cell.length_a   1.000
_cell.length_b   1.000
_cell.length_c   1.000
_cell.angle_alpha   90.00
_cell.angle_beta   90.00
_cell.angle_gamma   90.00
#
_symmetry.space_group_name_H-M   'P 1'
#
loop_
_entity.id
_entity.type
_entity.pdbx_description
1 polymer ?
#
loop_
_entity_poly.entity_id
_entity_poly.type
_entity_poly.pdbx_seq_one_letter_code
_entity_poly.pdbx_strand_id
1 'polypeptide(L)'
;RVIVSTDRDRVEESIGFRNIRTEGEEIVLNGSPVFLKSISFHEEIPQRMGRAHSEADAVMLLSEAKALGCNMIRLAHYPQNEHIVRLAEKMGFLLWEEIPIWQGIDFANDPTREKAGRMIREMVTRDKNRCALTFWGVANETQPSGPRNAFLRHLIACCREIDDTRLIVAAFDLVRFDRPRQLFVMDD
;
A
#
# COMPACT_ATOMS: atom_id res chain seq x y z
N ARG A 1 2.14 -22.20 6.78
CA ARG A 1 2.76 -22.03 8.10
C ARG A 1 4.27 -22.12 7.97
N VAL A 2 4.99 -21.13 8.47
CA VAL A 2 6.47 -21.11 8.54
C VAL A 2 6.86 -21.13 10.00
N ILE A 3 7.85 -21.94 10.32
CA ILE A 3 8.43 -22.04 11.67
C ILE A 3 9.91 -21.78 11.52
N VAL A 4 10.41 -20.81 12.26
CA VAL A 4 11.83 -20.51 12.39
C VAL A 4 12.20 -20.75 13.84
N SER A 5 13.21 -21.59 14.08
CA SER A 5 13.66 -21.92 15.43
C SER A 5 15.18 -21.88 15.53
N THR A 6 15.64 -21.45 16.69
CA THR A 6 17.04 -21.54 17.15
C THR A 6 17.07 -22.42 18.39
N ASP A 7 18.22 -22.56 19.00
CA ASP A 7 18.38 -23.23 20.30
C ASP A 7 17.72 -22.46 21.48
N ARG A 8 17.36 -21.20 21.28
CA ARG A 8 16.85 -20.31 22.35
C ARG A 8 15.49 -19.70 22.06
N ASP A 9 15.02 -19.74 20.79
CA ASP A 9 13.78 -19.06 20.39
C ASP A 9 13.09 -19.80 19.25
N ARG A 10 11.77 -19.61 19.16
CA ARG A 10 10.93 -20.16 18.11
C ARG A 10 9.85 -19.17 17.72
N VAL A 11 9.84 -18.80 16.45
CA VAL A 11 8.80 -17.97 15.86
C VAL A 11 7.99 -18.79 14.87
N GLU A 12 6.69 -18.66 14.95
CA GLU A 12 5.76 -19.29 14.03
C GLU A 12 4.86 -18.24 13.39
N GLU A 13 4.74 -18.28 12.07
CA GLU A 13 3.95 -17.32 11.31
C GLU A 13 3.18 -18.03 10.18
N SER A 14 1.97 -17.54 9.91
CA SER A 14 1.22 -17.90 8.71
C SER A 14 1.53 -16.88 7.62
N ILE A 15 2.05 -17.33 6.50
CA ILE A 15 2.32 -16.49 5.34
C ILE A 15 1.59 -17.04 4.12
N GLY A 16 1.21 -16.17 3.20
CA GLY A 16 0.66 -16.53 1.90
C GLY A 16 1.63 -16.23 0.78
N PHE A 17 1.38 -16.87 -0.36
CA PHE A 17 2.07 -16.59 -1.61
C PHE A 17 1.04 -16.16 -2.65
N ARG A 18 1.40 -15.21 -3.48
CA ARG A 18 0.59 -14.77 -4.61
C ARG A 18 1.48 -14.28 -5.73
N ASN A 19 0.95 -14.27 -6.92
CA ASN A 19 1.50 -13.55 -8.07
C ASN A 19 0.51 -12.45 -8.44
N ILE A 20 1.01 -11.23 -8.68
CA ILE A 20 0.23 -10.12 -9.21
C ILE A 20 1.02 -9.44 -10.31
N ARG A 21 0.34 -9.11 -11.40
CA ARG A 21 0.91 -8.40 -12.54
C ARG A 21 -0.17 -7.66 -13.30
N THR A 22 0.23 -6.85 -14.24
CA THR A 22 -0.65 -6.26 -15.26
C THR A 22 -0.54 -7.05 -16.57
N GLU A 23 -1.66 -7.21 -17.27
CA GLU A 23 -1.73 -7.72 -18.64
C GLU A 23 -2.65 -6.79 -19.44
N GLY A 24 -2.04 -5.90 -20.24
CA GLY A 24 -2.80 -4.82 -20.88
C GLY A 24 -3.46 -3.91 -19.84
N GLU A 25 -4.78 -3.81 -19.89
CA GLU A 25 -5.57 -3.01 -18.94
C GLU A 25 -6.07 -3.81 -17.72
N GLU A 26 -5.71 -5.07 -17.62
CA GLU A 26 -6.18 -5.95 -16.55
C GLU A 26 -5.12 -6.12 -15.45
N ILE A 27 -5.59 -6.24 -14.22
CA ILE A 27 -4.80 -6.72 -13.09
C ILE A 27 -5.04 -8.22 -12.96
N VAL A 28 -3.97 -9.00 -13.02
CA VAL A 28 -4.02 -10.46 -12.95
C VAL A 28 -3.45 -10.94 -11.62
N LEU A 29 -4.28 -11.61 -10.84
CA LEU A 29 -3.93 -12.22 -9.56
C LEU A 29 -3.93 -13.75 -9.69
N ASN A 30 -2.81 -14.39 -9.42
CA ASN A 30 -2.67 -15.86 -9.48
C ASN A 30 -3.13 -16.47 -10.83
N GLY A 31 -2.85 -15.74 -11.92
CA GLY A 31 -3.18 -16.18 -13.27
C GLY A 31 -4.61 -15.87 -13.74
N SER A 32 -5.42 -15.17 -12.93
CA SER A 32 -6.78 -14.79 -13.31
C SER A 32 -6.99 -13.29 -13.18
N PRO A 33 -7.69 -12.63 -14.12
CA PRO A 33 -8.08 -11.24 -14.01
C PRO A 33 -8.90 -11.00 -12.74
N VAL A 34 -8.65 -9.88 -12.06
CA VAL A 34 -9.37 -9.49 -10.86
C VAL A 34 -9.93 -8.07 -11.00
N PHE A 35 -11.22 -7.92 -10.71
CA PHE A 35 -11.83 -6.60 -10.60
C PHE A 35 -11.75 -6.12 -9.15
N LEU A 36 -11.10 -4.96 -8.95
CA LEU A 36 -10.87 -4.40 -7.61
C LEU A 36 -12.06 -3.55 -7.17
N LYS A 37 -12.74 -4.00 -6.11
CA LYS A 37 -13.77 -3.27 -5.38
C LYS A 37 -13.15 -2.73 -4.11
N SER A 38 -12.79 -1.45 -4.10
CA SER A 38 -11.98 -0.88 -3.04
C SER A 38 -12.63 0.31 -2.37
N ILE A 39 -12.33 0.45 -1.08
CA ILE A 39 -12.49 1.68 -0.31
C ILE A 39 -11.15 2.12 0.26
N SER A 40 -11.05 3.40 0.57
CA SER A 40 -9.94 3.96 1.36
C SER A 40 -10.44 4.29 2.76
N PHE A 41 -9.61 4.07 3.76
CA PHE A 41 -9.88 4.59 5.10
C PHE A 41 -8.59 5.04 5.81
N HIS A 42 -8.76 5.98 6.71
CA HIS A 42 -7.74 6.35 7.68
C HIS A 42 -7.76 5.37 8.87
N GLU A 43 -6.66 5.29 9.58
CA GLU A 43 -6.53 4.48 10.79
C GLU A 43 -7.26 5.16 11.97
N GLU A 44 -8.58 5.30 11.85
CA GLU A 44 -9.42 6.04 12.78
C GLU A 44 -10.63 5.22 13.21
N ILE A 45 -11.03 5.38 14.47
CA ILE A 45 -12.20 4.73 15.05
C ILE A 45 -13.27 5.78 15.33
N PRO A 46 -14.34 5.86 14.53
CA PRO A 46 -15.39 6.86 14.69
C PRO A 46 -16.09 6.80 16.06
N GLN A 47 -16.26 5.59 16.61
CA GLN A 47 -17.03 5.36 17.85
C GLN A 47 -16.35 5.91 19.10
N ARG A 48 -15.04 6.15 19.10
CA ARG A 48 -14.29 6.63 20.26
C ARG A 48 -13.32 7.79 19.99
N MET A 49 -13.33 8.32 18.78
CA MET A 49 -12.43 9.41 18.34
C MET A 49 -10.97 9.13 18.67
N GLY A 50 -10.30 8.36 17.83
CA GLY A 50 -8.88 8.04 17.99
C GLY A 50 -8.38 7.06 16.95
N ARG A 51 -7.07 6.82 16.98
CA ARG A 51 -6.44 5.87 16.06
C ARG A 51 -6.83 4.43 16.36
N ALA A 52 -7.03 3.65 15.31
CA ALA A 52 -7.11 2.21 15.39
C ALA A 52 -5.71 1.64 15.71
N HIS A 53 -5.58 0.90 16.82
CA HIS A 53 -4.29 0.43 17.29
C HIS A 53 -4.34 -0.99 17.88
N SER A 54 -5.49 -1.64 17.80
CA SER A 54 -5.70 -2.98 18.32
C SER A 54 -6.28 -3.91 17.27
N GLU A 55 -6.21 -5.21 17.53
CA GLU A 55 -6.85 -6.23 16.70
C GLU A 55 -8.38 -6.03 16.64
N ALA A 56 -9.01 -5.63 17.74
CA ALA A 56 -10.44 -5.34 17.77
C ALA A 56 -10.83 -4.16 16.87
N ASP A 57 -10.01 -3.11 16.83
CA ASP A 57 -10.20 -1.99 15.91
C ASP A 57 -10.05 -2.44 14.46
N ALA A 58 -9.06 -3.27 14.17
CA ALA A 58 -8.86 -3.83 12.83
C ALA A 58 -10.05 -4.69 12.40
N VAL A 59 -10.58 -5.54 13.30
CA VAL A 59 -11.78 -6.34 13.04
C VAL A 59 -12.95 -5.44 12.65
N MET A 60 -13.17 -4.35 13.39
CA MET A 60 -14.28 -3.44 13.13
C MET A 60 -14.16 -2.81 11.73
N LEU A 61 -13.03 -2.17 11.42
CA LEU A 61 -12.84 -1.49 10.13
C LEU A 61 -12.92 -2.46 8.94
N LEU A 62 -12.27 -3.62 9.06
CA LEU A 62 -12.26 -4.60 7.98
C LEU A 62 -13.61 -5.30 7.81
N SER A 63 -14.39 -5.47 8.88
CA SER A 63 -15.74 -6.04 8.80
C SER A 63 -16.68 -5.11 8.05
N GLU A 64 -16.60 -3.80 8.25
CA GLU A 64 -17.36 -2.80 7.48
C GLU A 64 -17.02 -2.87 5.99
N ALA A 65 -15.73 -2.93 5.66
CA ALA A 65 -15.29 -3.09 4.27
C ALA A 65 -15.80 -4.41 3.66
N LYS A 66 -15.84 -5.49 4.44
CA LYS A 66 -16.36 -6.78 4.00
C LYS A 66 -17.86 -6.73 3.74
N ALA A 67 -18.61 -6.07 4.62
CA ALA A 67 -20.05 -5.87 4.48
C ALA A 67 -20.40 -5.06 3.23
N LEU A 68 -19.56 -4.12 2.82
CA LEU A 68 -19.67 -3.37 1.56
C LEU A 68 -19.31 -4.20 0.31
N GLY A 69 -18.84 -5.44 0.47
CA GLY A 69 -18.43 -6.30 -0.63
C GLY A 69 -17.07 -5.95 -1.24
N CYS A 70 -16.23 -5.23 -0.51
CA CYS A 70 -14.86 -4.91 -0.96
C CYS A 70 -13.98 -6.15 -0.98
N ASN A 71 -13.06 -6.20 -1.93
CA ASN A 71 -11.97 -7.18 -2.00
C ASN A 71 -10.58 -6.53 -1.88
N MET A 72 -10.54 -5.20 -1.86
CA MET A 72 -9.32 -4.42 -1.71
C MET A 72 -9.56 -3.23 -0.78
N ILE A 73 -8.50 -2.83 -0.07
CA ILE A 73 -8.51 -1.66 0.82
C ILE A 73 -7.27 -0.82 0.55
N ARG A 74 -7.45 0.48 0.41
CA ARG A 74 -6.36 1.43 0.41
C ARG A 74 -6.17 2.00 1.82
N LEU A 75 -4.99 1.78 2.38
CA LEU A 75 -4.58 2.28 3.69
C LEU A 75 -4.02 3.71 3.51
N ALA A 76 -4.95 4.66 3.46
CA ALA A 76 -4.64 6.05 3.19
C ALA A 76 -4.24 6.78 4.49
N HIS A 77 -3.28 7.69 4.46
CA HIS A 77 -2.24 8.01 3.46
C HIS A 77 -0.86 7.78 4.09
N TYR A 78 -0.73 6.76 4.90
CA TYR A 78 0.46 6.41 5.70
C TYR A 78 0.42 4.91 6.09
N PRO A 79 1.57 4.32 6.42
CA PRO A 79 1.61 2.95 6.94
C PRO A 79 0.76 2.83 8.19
N GLN A 80 -0.25 1.96 8.14
CA GLN A 80 -1.15 1.73 9.25
C GLN A 80 -0.63 0.63 10.20
N ASN A 81 -1.34 0.41 11.30
CA ASN A 81 -0.99 -0.59 12.29
C ASN A 81 -0.92 -2.00 11.68
N GLU A 82 0.04 -2.80 12.10
CA GLU A 82 0.23 -4.17 11.57
C GLU A 82 -0.96 -5.11 11.82
N HIS A 83 -1.82 -4.84 12.83
CA HIS A 83 -3.04 -5.61 13.03
C HIS A 83 -3.97 -5.52 11.81
N ILE A 84 -4.08 -4.35 11.18
CA ILE A 84 -4.85 -4.16 9.93
C ILE A 84 -4.29 -5.06 8.83
N VAL A 85 -2.97 -4.99 8.60
CA VAL A 85 -2.32 -5.74 7.52
C VAL A 85 -2.45 -7.25 7.73
N ARG A 86 -2.19 -7.74 8.94
CA ARG A 86 -2.30 -9.16 9.29
C ARG A 86 -3.72 -9.70 9.22
N LEU A 87 -4.69 -8.91 9.67
CA LEU A 87 -6.09 -9.33 9.63
C LEU A 87 -6.66 -9.27 8.22
N ALA A 88 -6.31 -8.25 7.42
CA ALA A 88 -6.70 -8.16 6.02
C ALA A 88 -6.25 -9.39 5.23
N GLU A 89 -5.03 -9.88 5.48
CA GLU A 89 -4.50 -11.13 4.91
C GLU A 89 -5.40 -12.33 5.26
N LYS A 90 -5.77 -12.47 6.54
CA LYS A 90 -6.66 -13.56 7.01
C LYS A 90 -8.07 -13.46 6.44
N MET A 91 -8.58 -12.25 6.23
CA MET A 91 -9.91 -11.98 5.69
C MET A 91 -9.99 -12.01 4.16
N GLY A 92 -8.84 -12.17 3.47
CA GLY A 92 -8.77 -12.27 2.02
C GLY A 92 -8.93 -10.94 1.30
N PHE A 93 -8.45 -9.85 1.87
CA PHE A 93 -8.34 -8.56 1.20
C PHE A 93 -6.99 -8.42 0.48
N LEU A 94 -7.00 -7.70 -0.63
CA LEU A 94 -5.83 -7.08 -1.21
C LEU A 94 -5.61 -5.70 -0.56
N LEU A 95 -4.36 -5.28 -0.42
CA LEU A 95 -4.02 -4.01 0.19
C LEU A 95 -3.18 -3.13 -0.73
N TRP A 96 -3.47 -1.85 -0.67
CA TRP A 96 -2.62 -0.76 -1.13
C TRP A 96 -2.15 0.01 0.10
N GLU A 97 -0.86 -0.01 0.36
CA GLU A 97 -0.22 0.75 1.42
C GLU A 97 0.67 1.84 0.83
N GLU A 98 0.73 3.00 1.49
CA GLU A 98 1.46 4.16 0.98
C GLU A 98 2.15 4.94 2.09
N ILE A 99 3.17 5.71 1.72
CA ILE A 99 3.79 6.70 2.59
C ILE A 99 3.13 8.07 2.38
N PRO A 100 3.19 8.99 3.36
CA PRO A 100 2.46 10.26 3.31
C PRO A 100 3.07 11.29 2.35
N ILE A 101 3.14 10.95 1.06
CA ILE A 101 3.54 11.84 -0.02
C ILE A 101 2.29 12.40 -0.68
N TRP A 102 1.83 13.52 -0.19
CA TRP A 102 0.54 14.07 -0.59
C TRP A 102 0.57 15.60 -0.75
N GLN A 103 -0.12 16.10 -1.78
CA GLN A 103 -0.31 17.52 -2.11
C GLN A 103 0.99 18.34 -2.18
N GLY A 104 1.10 19.39 -1.36
CA GLY A 104 2.13 20.43 -1.42
C GLY A 104 3.45 20.09 -0.74
N ILE A 105 4.16 19.09 -1.25
CA ILE A 105 5.51 18.75 -0.80
C ILE A 105 6.54 19.54 -1.60
N ASP A 106 7.61 19.98 -0.95
CA ASP A 106 8.79 20.52 -1.63
C ASP A 106 9.60 19.39 -2.25
N PHE A 107 9.26 19.03 -3.48
CA PHE A 107 9.90 17.95 -4.25
C PHE A 107 11.33 18.25 -4.69
N ALA A 108 11.78 19.51 -4.63
CA ALA A 108 13.15 19.90 -4.94
C ALA A 108 14.08 19.78 -3.73
N ASN A 109 13.52 19.58 -2.53
CA ASN A 109 14.28 19.51 -1.28
C ASN A 109 14.89 18.13 -1.07
N ASP A 110 16.22 18.04 -1.11
CA ASP A 110 16.94 16.76 -0.94
C ASP A 110 16.69 16.09 0.43
N PRO A 111 16.72 16.78 1.58
CA PRO A 111 16.37 16.18 2.87
C PRO A 111 14.97 15.58 2.90
N THR A 112 13.99 16.19 2.22
CA THR A 112 12.63 15.66 2.11
C THR A 112 12.63 14.37 1.27
N ARG A 113 13.37 14.34 0.15
CA ARG A 113 13.53 13.16 -0.69
C ARG A 113 14.19 12.00 0.06
N GLU A 114 15.25 12.25 0.78
CA GLU A 114 15.95 11.24 1.58
C GLU A 114 15.05 10.69 2.70
N LYS A 115 14.31 11.56 3.38
CA LYS A 115 13.34 11.15 4.41
C LYS A 115 12.27 10.24 3.82
N ALA A 116 11.68 10.61 2.70
CA ALA A 116 10.67 9.81 2.00
C ALA A 116 11.24 8.45 1.55
N GLY A 117 12.48 8.43 1.04
CA GLY A 117 13.19 7.20 0.69
C GLY A 117 13.41 6.27 1.88
N ARG A 118 13.71 6.81 3.07
CA ARG A 118 13.75 6.00 4.30
C ARG A 118 12.38 5.45 4.67
N MET A 119 11.34 6.28 4.65
CA MET A 119 9.98 5.89 5.00
C MET A 119 9.46 4.74 4.12
N ILE A 120 9.69 4.81 2.80
CA ILE A 120 9.26 3.73 1.89
C ILE A 120 10.04 2.44 2.15
N ARG A 121 11.36 2.52 2.42
CA ARG A 121 12.16 1.33 2.76
C ARG A 121 11.69 0.70 4.07
N GLU A 122 11.35 1.48 5.09
CA GLU A 122 10.81 1.00 6.36
C GLU A 122 9.47 0.30 6.16
N MET A 123 8.53 0.91 5.45
CA MET A 123 7.23 0.35 5.13
C MET A 123 7.35 -0.98 4.37
N VAL A 124 8.09 -0.98 3.27
CA VAL A 124 8.27 -2.20 2.45
C VAL A 124 8.97 -3.30 3.24
N THR A 125 10.01 -2.96 4.04
CA THR A 125 10.73 -3.96 4.84
C THR A 125 9.83 -4.59 5.89
N ARG A 126 8.94 -3.82 6.54
CA ARG A 126 7.98 -4.32 7.52
C ARG A 126 7.00 -5.31 6.90
N ASP A 127 6.44 -4.97 5.73
CA ASP A 127 5.24 -5.64 5.23
C ASP A 127 5.41 -6.47 3.95
N LYS A 128 6.62 -6.50 3.35
CA LYS A 128 6.88 -7.28 2.12
C LYS A 128 6.58 -8.78 2.22
N ASN A 129 6.51 -9.34 3.42
CA ASN A 129 6.17 -10.74 3.64
C ASN A 129 4.66 -10.98 3.83
N ARG A 130 3.81 -9.95 3.68
CA ARG A 130 2.36 -10.05 3.76
C ARG A 130 1.75 -10.22 2.37
N CYS A 131 1.11 -11.34 2.10
CA CYS A 131 0.56 -11.61 0.77
C CYS A 131 -0.65 -10.73 0.41
N ALA A 132 -1.34 -10.16 1.40
CA ALA A 132 -2.40 -9.18 1.18
C ALA A 132 -1.88 -7.91 0.50
N LEU A 133 -0.64 -7.48 0.78
CA LEU A 133 -0.02 -6.33 0.14
C LEU A 133 0.22 -6.61 -1.35
N THR A 134 -0.40 -5.82 -2.19
CA THR A 134 -0.33 -5.94 -3.66
C THR A 134 0.12 -4.66 -4.33
N PHE A 135 -0.04 -3.52 -3.65
CA PHE A 135 0.31 -2.21 -4.18
C PHE A 135 1.12 -1.40 -3.18
N TRP A 136 2.24 -0.85 -3.65
CA TRP A 136 3.00 0.18 -2.95
C TRP A 136 2.68 1.56 -3.51
N GLY A 137 2.10 2.42 -2.70
CA GLY A 137 1.74 3.78 -3.06
C GLY A 137 2.90 4.76 -2.86
N VAL A 138 3.23 5.54 -3.89
CA VAL A 138 4.34 6.50 -3.84
C VAL A 138 3.88 7.96 -3.86
N ALA A 139 2.61 8.23 -4.16
CA ALA A 139 2.07 9.60 -4.15
C ALA A 139 0.54 9.61 -4.08
N ASN A 140 0.01 10.69 -3.50
CA ASN A 140 -1.40 11.04 -3.53
C ASN A 140 -1.59 12.52 -3.90
N GLU A 141 -2.38 12.79 -4.95
CA GLU A 141 -2.83 14.13 -5.36
C GLU A 141 -1.70 15.17 -5.52
N THR A 142 -0.53 14.71 -5.95
CA THR A 142 0.64 15.58 -6.15
C THR A 142 0.61 16.25 -7.53
N GLN A 143 0.92 17.55 -7.58
CA GLN A 143 0.91 18.33 -8.82
C GLN A 143 2.08 17.95 -9.75
N PRO A 144 1.85 17.76 -11.05
CA PRO A 144 2.90 17.43 -12.01
C PRO A 144 3.99 18.49 -12.08
N SER A 145 5.23 18.08 -11.96
CA SER A 145 6.42 18.92 -12.15
C SER A 145 7.66 18.06 -12.41
N GLY A 146 8.72 18.64 -12.96
CA GLY A 146 9.99 17.96 -13.16
C GLY A 146 10.59 17.45 -11.83
N PRO A 147 10.72 18.29 -10.79
CA PRO A 147 11.19 17.86 -9.47
C PRO A 147 10.33 16.74 -8.88
N ARG A 148 8.99 16.85 -8.95
CA ARG A 148 8.08 15.80 -8.48
C ARG A 148 8.33 14.48 -9.22
N ASN A 149 8.48 14.48 -10.54
CA ASN A 149 8.72 13.25 -11.29
C ASN A 149 10.07 12.61 -10.93
N ALA A 150 11.12 13.41 -10.72
CA ALA A 150 12.42 12.92 -10.25
C ALA A 150 12.32 12.32 -8.83
N PHE A 151 11.55 12.96 -7.95
CA PHE A 151 11.30 12.49 -6.60
C PHE A 151 10.57 11.12 -6.60
N LEU A 152 9.52 10.98 -7.41
CA LEU A 152 8.78 9.72 -7.50
C LEU A 152 9.62 8.59 -8.08
N ARG A 153 10.45 8.85 -9.12
CA ARG A 153 11.41 7.83 -9.62
C ARG A 153 12.39 7.38 -8.54
N HIS A 154 12.85 8.29 -7.68
CA HIS A 154 13.69 7.91 -6.54
C HIS A 154 12.92 6.98 -5.57
N LEU A 155 11.66 7.26 -5.24
CA LEU A 155 10.86 6.41 -4.37
C LEU A 155 10.60 5.03 -4.99
N ILE A 156 10.32 4.98 -6.30
CA ILE A 156 10.16 3.72 -7.04
C ILE A 156 11.45 2.90 -6.95
N ALA A 157 12.61 3.51 -7.20
CA ALA A 157 13.89 2.83 -7.07
C ALA A 157 14.12 2.28 -5.65
N CYS A 158 13.86 3.08 -4.61
CA CYS A 158 13.95 2.64 -3.22
C CYS A 158 13.05 1.46 -2.90
N CYS A 159 11.85 1.43 -3.47
CA CYS A 159 10.91 0.32 -3.32
C CYS A 159 11.44 -0.94 -4.03
N ARG A 160 11.87 -0.81 -5.28
CA ARG A 160 12.37 -1.91 -6.11
C ARG A 160 13.67 -2.54 -5.58
N GLU A 161 14.50 -1.80 -4.85
CA GLU A 161 15.66 -2.35 -4.15
C GLU A 161 15.29 -3.44 -3.14
N ILE A 162 14.05 -3.44 -2.63
CA ILE A 162 13.59 -4.32 -1.54
C ILE A 162 12.53 -5.31 -2.03
N ASP A 163 11.66 -4.89 -2.94
CA ASP A 163 10.53 -5.69 -3.44
C ASP A 163 10.22 -5.37 -4.91
N ASP A 164 10.42 -6.35 -5.75
CA ASP A 164 10.13 -6.35 -7.19
C ASP A 164 8.84 -7.12 -7.55
N THR A 165 8.10 -7.61 -6.55
CA THR A 165 6.97 -8.54 -6.74
C THR A 165 5.59 -7.89 -6.66
N ARG A 166 5.54 -6.59 -6.33
CA ARG A 166 4.28 -5.83 -6.18
C ARG A 166 4.20 -4.71 -7.21
N LEU A 167 2.96 -4.31 -7.49
CA LEU A 167 2.71 -3.15 -8.34
C LEU A 167 3.01 -1.86 -7.56
N ILE A 168 3.57 -0.86 -8.25
CA ILE A 168 3.77 0.48 -7.70
C ILE A 168 2.72 1.40 -8.30
N VAL A 169 2.07 2.20 -7.45
CA VAL A 169 0.92 3.03 -7.83
C VAL A 169 1.03 4.43 -7.27
N ALA A 170 0.35 5.36 -7.91
CA ALA A 170 0.12 6.70 -7.40
C ALA A 170 -1.32 7.12 -7.70
N ALA A 171 -1.96 7.79 -6.74
CA ALA A 171 -3.23 8.46 -6.98
C ALA A 171 -2.97 9.89 -7.46
N PHE A 172 -3.50 10.25 -8.62
CA PHE A 172 -3.38 11.59 -9.18
C PHE A 172 -4.69 12.33 -9.08
N ASP A 173 -4.62 13.64 -8.79
CA ASP A 173 -5.77 14.53 -8.86
C ASP A 173 -6.05 14.87 -10.34
N LEU A 174 -6.98 14.14 -10.93
CA LEU A 174 -7.38 14.29 -12.33
C LEU A 174 -8.52 15.31 -12.52
N VAL A 175 -9.10 15.84 -11.46
CA VAL A 175 -10.22 16.79 -11.52
C VAL A 175 -9.80 18.13 -12.12
N ARG A 176 -8.51 18.44 -12.09
CA ARG A 176 -7.94 19.69 -12.62
C ARG A 176 -7.40 19.60 -14.04
N PHE A 177 -7.47 18.44 -14.66
CA PHE A 177 -6.94 18.24 -16.01
C PHE A 177 -8.03 17.62 -16.89
N ASP A 178 -8.30 18.27 -18.02
CA ASP A 178 -9.25 17.89 -19.08
C ASP A 178 -8.85 16.58 -19.81
N ARG A 179 -8.40 15.55 -19.09
CA ARG A 179 -8.00 14.27 -19.65
C ARG A 179 -8.67 13.10 -18.96
N PRO A 180 -9.00 12.02 -19.69
CA PRO A 180 -9.69 10.87 -19.14
C PRO A 180 -8.89 10.21 -17.99
N ARG A 181 -9.61 9.70 -17.02
CA ARG A 181 -9.09 9.02 -15.82
C ARG A 181 -8.18 7.86 -16.24
N GLN A 182 -6.90 7.99 -16.04
CA GLN A 182 -5.96 6.88 -16.16
C GLN A 182 -5.41 6.55 -14.79
N LEU A 183 -5.65 5.33 -14.33
CA LEU A 183 -4.89 4.73 -13.25
C LEU A 183 -3.52 4.40 -13.86
N PHE A 184 -2.48 5.13 -13.49
CA PHE A 184 -1.15 4.80 -13.95
C PHE A 184 -0.54 3.76 -13.00
N VAL A 185 -0.45 2.53 -13.46
CA VAL A 185 0.58 1.63 -12.98
C VAL A 185 1.88 2.16 -13.55
N MET A 186 2.79 2.56 -12.70
CA MET A 186 4.10 3.05 -13.12
C MET A 186 4.99 1.83 -13.30
N ASP A 187 5.01 1.29 -14.52
CA ASP A 187 6.11 0.43 -14.96
C ASP A 187 7.31 1.32 -15.34
N ASP A 188 8.51 0.77 -15.17
CA ASP A 188 9.84 1.40 -15.31
C ASP A 188 10.03 2.22 -16.61
#